data_b2aef898d6688f77274cc4a1547fb9b4
#
_entry.id   b2aef898d6688f77274cc4a1547fb9b4
#
_cell.length_a   1.000
_cell.length_b   1.000
_cell.length_c   1.000
_cell.angle_alpha   90.00
_cell.angle_beta   90.00
_cell.angle_gamma   90.00
#
_symmetry.space_group_name_H-M   'P 1'
#
loop_
_entity.id
_entity.type
_entity.pdbx_description
1 polymer ?
#
loop_
_entity_poly.entity_id
_entity_poly.type
_entity_poly.pdbx_seq_one_letter_code
_entity_poly.pdbx_strand_id
1 'polypeptide(L)'
;MKIGIAGHPEGSPDISDSDLEKAMMDKKPYADYIVTQWLLDPQPIIDFISKQSVPVHVGITGPLKISSLIKFANIVGAKNSINFLKSNFTKALDLLKPKDPNDLIGKVKSHTDFFHIYTFGGLKETNKWLKENSYV
;
A
#
# COMPACT_ATOMS: atom_id res chain seq x y z
N MET A 1 19.62 1.37 16.00
CA MET A 1 18.95 1.88 14.77
C MET A 1 18.31 0.69 14.07
N LYS A 2 17.10 0.82 13.55
CA LYS A 2 16.44 -0.22 12.73
C LYS A 2 16.47 0.19 11.27
N ILE A 3 16.69 -0.78 10.37
CA ILE A 3 16.82 -0.57 8.93
C ILE A 3 15.57 -1.14 8.24
N GLY A 4 14.81 -0.26 7.57
CA GLY A 4 13.72 -0.65 6.70
C GLY A 4 14.16 -0.66 5.24
N ILE A 5 13.69 -1.63 4.46
CA ILE A 5 13.93 -1.71 3.02
C ILE A 5 12.61 -1.65 2.24
N ALA A 6 12.66 -1.20 1.00
CA ALA A 6 11.48 -1.12 0.15
C ALA A 6 11.05 -2.50 -0.36
N GLY A 7 9.74 -2.75 -0.36
CA GLY A 7 9.10 -3.92 -0.97
C GLY A 7 8.13 -3.51 -2.08
N HIS A 8 8.05 -4.31 -3.14
CA HIS A 8 7.24 -4.02 -4.32
C HIS A 8 6.32 -5.20 -4.66
N PRO A 9 5.23 -5.42 -3.91
CA PRO A 9 4.31 -6.54 -4.16
C PRO A 9 3.67 -6.53 -5.56
N GLU A 10 3.48 -5.35 -6.16
CA GLU A 10 2.94 -5.19 -7.52
C GLU A 10 4.04 -4.93 -8.58
N GLY A 11 5.31 -5.11 -8.23
CA GLY A 11 6.42 -4.79 -9.13
C GLY A 11 6.69 -3.28 -9.22
N SER A 12 7.46 -2.89 -10.24
CA SER A 12 7.77 -1.49 -10.57
C SER A 12 7.66 -1.28 -12.08
N PRO A 13 7.21 -0.10 -12.53
CA PRO A 13 7.16 0.20 -13.97
C PRO A 13 8.56 0.31 -14.59
N ASP A 14 9.57 0.68 -13.80
CA ASP A 14 10.91 1.06 -14.27
C ASP A 14 11.97 0.00 -14.01
N ILE A 15 11.65 -1.05 -13.25
CA ILE A 15 12.59 -2.09 -12.82
C ILE A 15 11.98 -3.46 -13.11
N SER A 16 12.75 -4.38 -13.70
CA SER A 16 12.28 -5.74 -13.97
C SER A 16 12.03 -6.51 -12.66
N ASP A 17 11.11 -7.47 -12.70
CA ASP A 17 10.81 -8.30 -11.53
C ASP A 17 12.06 -9.08 -11.05
N SER A 18 12.92 -9.55 -11.97
CA SER A 18 14.16 -10.22 -11.63
C SER A 18 15.16 -9.30 -10.92
N ASP A 19 15.25 -8.01 -11.31
CA ASP A 19 16.12 -7.04 -10.65
C ASP A 19 15.57 -6.64 -9.28
N LEU A 20 14.22 -6.53 -9.15
CA LEU A 20 13.58 -6.31 -7.86
C LEU A 20 13.83 -7.46 -6.89
N GLU A 21 13.71 -8.70 -7.36
CA GLU A 21 13.96 -9.89 -6.57
C GLU A 21 15.42 -9.96 -6.12
N LYS A 22 16.38 -9.74 -7.04
CA LYS A 22 17.79 -9.66 -6.71
C LYS A 22 18.10 -8.58 -5.70
N ALA A 23 17.58 -7.36 -5.90
CA ALA A 23 17.76 -6.26 -4.96
C ALA A 23 17.18 -6.56 -3.58
N MET A 24 16.06 -7.29 -3.52
CA MET A 24 15.48 -7.76 -2.27
C MET A 24 16.39 -8.78 -1.58
N MET A 25 16.91 -9.76 -2.32
CA MET A 25 17.83 -10.77 -1.78
C MET A 25 19.11 -10.14 -1.22
N ASP A 26 19.68 -9.17 -1.93
CA ASP A 26 20.91 -8.46 -1.52
C ASP A 26 20.72 -7.62 -0.24
N LYS A 27 19.54 -7.01 -0.06
CA LYS A 27 19.26 -6.10 1.06
C LYS A 27 18.67 -6.81 2.30
N LYS A 28 17.94 -7.90 2.10
CA LYS A 28 17.20 -8.60 3.15
C LYS A 28 18.05 -9.01 4.36
N PRO A 29 19.33 -9.44 4.22
CA PRO A 29 20.19 -9.76 5.35
C PRO A 29 20.46 -8.60 6.31
N TYR A 30 20.29 -7.36 5.83
CA TYR A 30 20.53 -6.14 6.62
C TYR A 30 19.24 -5.47 7.10
N ALA A 31 18.09 -6.02 6.77
CA ALA A 31 16.79 -5.42 7.03
C ALA A 31 16.18 -5.91 8.35
N ASP A 32 15.71 -4.97 9.16
CA ASP A 32 14.86 -5.25 10.33
C ASP A 32 13.38 -5.38 9.92
N TYR A 33 12.97 -4.71 8.84
CA TYR A 33 11.60 -4.74 8.33
C TYR A 33 11.55 -4.31 6.85
N ILE A 34 10.41 -4.59 6.20
CA ILE A 34 10.12 -4.15 4.83
C ILE A 34 8.97 -3.15 4.88
N VAL A 35 9.05 -2.07 4.10
CA VAL A 35 7.93 -1.15 3.85
C VAL A 35 7.49 -1.33 2.40
N THR A 36 6.22 -1.68 2.17
CA THR A 36 5.72 -1.84 0.80
C THR A 36 5.34 -0.49 0.17
N GLN A 37 5.29 -0.45 -1.16
CA GLN A 37 4.55 0.59 -1.85
C GLN A 37 3.10 0.62 -1.34
N TRP A 38 2.38 1.72 -1.51
CA TRP A 38 0.96 1.74 -1.20
C TRP A 38 0.18 0.88 -2.19
N LEU A 39 -0.84 0.19 -1.70
CA LEU A 39 -1.59 -0.82 -2.42
C LEU A 39 -3.07 -0.71 -2.08
N LEU A 40 -3.91 -1.24 -2.95
CA LEU A 40 -5.37 -1.28 -2.77
C LEU A 40 -5.92 -2.70 -2.90
N ASP A 41 -5.24 -3.56 -3.65
CA ASP A 41 -5.60 -4.97 -3.78
C ASP A 41 -4.93 -5.76 -2.64
N PRO A 42 -5.71 -6.48 -1.80
CA PRO A 42 -5.14 -7.26 -0.70
C PRO A 42 -4.35 -8.49 -1.15
N GLN A 43 -4.66 -9.09 -2.31
CA GLN A 43 -4.06 -10.35 -2.70
C GLN A 43 -2.55 -10.27 -2.93
N PRO A 44 -2.02 -9.31 -3.72
CA PRO A 44 -0.57 -9.14 -3.88
C PRO A 44 0.14 -8.90 -2.53
N ILE A 45 -0.52 -8.22 -1.60
CA ILE A 45 0.03 -7.95 -0.26
C ILE A 45 0.19 -9.26 0.52
N ILE A 46 -0.86 -10.06 0.58
CA ILE A 46 -0.89 -11.33 1.31
C ILE A 46 0.16 -12.29 0.74
N ASP A 47 0.21 -12.41 -0.59
CA ASP A 47 1.20 -13.24 -1.28
C ASP A 47 2.64 -12.78 -1.02
N PHE A 48 2.85 -11.46 -0.97
CA PHE A 48 4.15 -10.89 -0.65
C PHE A 48 4.56 -11.18 0.79
N ILE A 49 3.67 -10.92 1.78
CA ILE A 49 3.94 -11.16 3.20
C ILE A 49 4.31 -12.62 3.44
N SER A 50 3.61 -13.57 2.82
CA SER A 50 3.84 -15.01 2.99
C SER A 50 5.26 -15.47 2.62
N LYS A 51 5.96 -14.70 1.79
CA LYS A 51 7.32 -14.99 1.31
C LYS A 51 8.42 -14.30 2.15
N GLN A 52 8.03 -13.48 3.14
CA GLN A 52 9.00 -12.70 3.91
C GLN A 52 9.30 -13.35 5.26
N SER A 53 10.57 -13.21 5.70
CA SER A 53 11.05 -13.67 7.01
C SER A 53 11.21 -12.53 8.03
N VAL A 54 11.01 -11.29 7.62
CA VAL A 54 11.05 -10.09 8.45
C VAL A 54 9.70 -9.40 8.44
N PRO A 55 9.35 -8.60 9.46
CA PRO A 55 8.07 -7.88 9.50
C PRO A 55 7.84 -7.03 8.26
N VAL A 56 6.61 -7.05 7.76
CA VAL A 56 6.20 -6.23 6.61
C VAL A 56 5.25 -5.14 7.09
N HIS A 57 5.66 -3.89 6.90
CA HIS A 57 4.84 -2.70 7.08
C HIS A 57 4.09 -2.44 5.77
N VAL A 58 2.82 -2.73 5.74
CA VAL A 58 1.99 -2.59 4.54
C VAL A 58 1.70 -1.13 4.26
N GLY A 59 2.08 -0.68 3.07
CA GLY A 59 1.78 0.66 2.60
C GLY A 59 0.28 0.81 2.29
N ILE A 60 -0.37 1.73 2.97
CA ILE A 60 -1.76 2.12 2.73
C ILE A 60 -1.86 3.62 2.46
N THR A 61 -2.95 4.06 1.87
CA THR A 61 -3.24 5.51 1.78
C THR A 61 -4.09 5.95 2.97
N GLY A 62 -4.02 7.23 3.34
CA GLY A 62 -5.07 7.85 4.13
C GLY A 62 -6.41 7.90 3.36
N PRO A 63 -7.49 8.44 3.96
CA PRO A 63 -8.77 8.57 3.29
C PRO A 63 -8.68 9.63 2.18
N LEU A 64 -8.49 9.17 0.93
CA LEU A 64 -8.39 10.01 -0.26
C LEU A 64 -9.56 9.74 -1.20
N LYS A 65 -9.93 10.77 -1.98
CA LYS A 65 -10.90 10.59 -3.07
C LYS A 65 -10.39 9.57 -4.08
N ILE A 66 -11.29 8.73 -4.59
CA ILE A 66 -10.93 7.67 -5.56
C ILE A 66 -10.29 8.28 -6.81
N SER A 67 -10.75 9.46 -7.27
CA SER A 67 -10.12 10.18 -8.38
C SER A 67 -8.66 10.54 -8.12
N SER A 68 -8.31 10.93 -6.88
CA SER A 68 -6.93 11.21 -6.48
C SER A 68 -6.09 9.94 -6.43
N LEU A 69 -6.65 8.84 -5.94
CA LEU A 69 -5.98 7.53 -5.91
C LEU A 69 -5.64 7.05 -7.33
N ILE A 70 -6.59 7.19 -8.28
CA ILE A 70 -6.34 6.85 -9.70
C ILE A 70 -5.19 7.69 -10.26
N LYS A 71 -5.17 9.00 -9.98
CA LYS A 71 -4.08 9.89 -10.42
C LYS A 71 -2.73 9.44 -9.87
N PHE A 72 -2.62 9.18 -8.57
CA PHE A 72 -1.38 8.73 -7.95
C PHE A 72 -0.96 7.33 -8.45
N ALA A 73 -1.91 6.41 -8.62
CA ALA A 73 -1.64 5.08 -9.16
C ALA A 73 -1.05 5.13 -10.57
N ASN A 74 -1.54 6.04 -11.42
CA ASN A 74 -0.97 6.27 -12.75
C ASN A 74 0.46 6.81 -12.69
N ILE A 75 0.75 7.74 -11.76
CA ILE A 75 2.09 8.34 -11.61
C ILE A 75 3.11 7.29 -11.17
N VAL A 76 2.75 6.40 -10.24
CA VAL A 76 3.67 5.38 -9.70
C VAL A 76 3.61 4.04 -10.45
N GLY A 77 2.77 3.94 -11.49
CA GLY A 77 2.65 2.73 -12.31
C GLY A 77 1.99 1.53 -11.60
N ALA A 78 1.19 1.76 -10.57
CA ALA A 78 0.50 0.72 -9.81
C ALA A 78 -0.70 0.14 -10.60
N LYS A 79 -0.41 -0.69 -11.61
CA LYS A 79 -1.40 -1.21 -12.57
C LYS A 79 -2.52 -2.02 -11.93
N ASN A 80 -2.20 -2.88 -10.98
CA ASN A 80 -3.20 -3.71 -10.28
C ASN A 80 -4.12 -2.85 -9.43
N SER A 81 -3.58 -1.87 -8.71
CA SER A 81 -4.37 -0.90 -7.95
C SER A 81 -5.27 -0.05 -8.84
N ILE A 82 -4.80 0.35 -10.04
CA ILE A 82 -5.63 1.04 -11.06
C ILE A 82 -6.78 0.15 -11.52
N ASN A 83 -6.49 -1.11 -11.86
CA ASN A 83 -7.49 -2.06 -12.32
C ASN A 83 -8.51 -2.35 -11.22
N PHE A 84 -8.05 -2.52 -9.98
CA PHE A 84 -8.92 -2.68 -8.80
C PHE A 84 -9.88 -1.49 -8.65
N LEU A 85 -9.39 -0.26 -8.74
CA LEU A 85 -10.24 0.93 -8.67
C LEU A 85 -11.25 0.99 -9.82
N LYS A 86 -10.82 0.75 -11.05
CA LYS A 86 -11.69 0.78 -12.23
C LYS A 86 -12.78 -0.29 -12.20
N SER A 87 -12.49 -1.48 -11.68
CA SER A 87 -13.47 -2.56 -11.59
C SER A 87 -14.49 -2.37 -10.46
N ASN A 88 -14.12 -1.69 -9.37
CA ASN A 88 -14.98 -1.53 -8.19
C ASN A 88 -15.71 -0.18 -8.13
N PHE A 89 -15.25 0.82 -8.89
CA PHE A 89 -15.79 2.20 -8.85
C PHE A 89 -16.03 2.71 -10.27
N THR A 90 -17.20 2.38 -10.82
CA THR A 90 -17.56 2.71 -12.23
C THR A 90 -18.42 3.95 -12.37
N LYS A 91 -19.11 4.39 -11.30
CA LYS A 91 -20.01 5.55 -11.33
C LYS A 91 -19.23 6.84 -11.04
N ALA A 92 -19.54 7.91 -11.77
CA ALA A 92 -18.91 9.22 -11.59
C ALA A 92 -18.99 9.74 -10.13
N LEU A 93 -20.09 9.49 -9.44
CA LEU A 93 -20.26 9.87 -8.04
C LEU A 93 -19.33 9.12 -7.10
N ASP A 94 -18.95 7.88 -7.42
CA ASP A 94 -18.05 7.10 -6.58
C ASP A 94 -16.62 7.67 -6.62
N LEU A 95 -16.21 8.29 -7.72
CA LEU A 95 -14.89 8.92 -7.87
C LEU A 95 -14.67 10.09 -6.91
N LEU A 96 -15.74 10.71 -6.44
CA LEU A 96 -15.69 11.84 -5.50
C LEU A 96 -15.70 11.40 -4.03
N LYS A 97 -16.05 10.15 -3.76
CA LYS A 97 -16.07 9.61 -2.39
C LYS A 97 -14.64 9.30 -1.91
N PRO A 98 -14.35 9.53 -0.62
CA PRO A 98 -13.12 9.02 -0.03
C PRO A 98 -13.18 7.49 0.07
N LYS A 99 -12.07 6.84 -0.23
CA LYS A 99 -11.91 5.41 0.07
C LYS A 99 -11.52 5.26 1.53
N ASP A 100 -12.22 4.37 2.24
CA ASP A 100 -11.89 4.07 3.64
C ASP A 100 -10.68 3.11 3.70
N PRO A 101 -9.58 3.51 4.34
CA PRO A 101 -8.43 2.62 4.53
C PRO A 101 -8.76 1.34 5.32
N ASN A 102 -9.78 1.37 6.18
CA ASN A 102 -10.22 0.23 6.98
C ASN A 102 -10.63 -0.98 6.13
N ASP A 103 -11.10 -0.75 4.90
CA ASP A 103 -11.45 -1.83 3.97
C ASP A 103 -10.26 -2.76 3.68
N LEU A 104 -9.08 -2.18 3.47
CA LEU A 104 -7.86 -2.93 3.20
C LEU A 104 -7.25 -3.48 4.49
N ILE A 105 -7.19 -2.66 5.54
CA ILE A 105 -6.70 -3.08 6.86
C ILE A 105 -7.44 -4.32 7.34
N GLY A 106 -8.77 -4.33 7.26
CA GLY A 106 -9.60 -5.45 7.68
C GLY A 106 -9.27 -6.76 6.95
N LYS A 107 -8.83 -6.68 5.68
CA LYS A 107 -8.49 -7.85 4.86
C LYS A 107 -7.09 -8.38 5.10
N VAL A 108 -6.15 -7.54 5.54
CA VAL A 108 -4.73 -7.93 5.69
C VAL A 108 -4.25 -8.01 7.13
N LYS A 109 -5.02 -7.53 8.12
CA LYS A 109 -4.62 -7.49 9.53
C LYS A 109 -4.35 -8.86 10.17
N SER A 110 -4.85 -9.95 9.59
CA SER A 110 -4.51 -11.32 10.02
C SER A 110 -3.10 -11.76 9.60
N HIS A 111 -2.45 -11.00 8.71
CA HIS A 111 -1.13 -11.31 8.17
C HIS A 111 -0.04 -10.34 8.68
N THR A 112 -0.41 -9.14 9.12
CA THR A 112 0.50 -8.16 9.72
C THR A 112 -0.25 -7.18 10.61
N ASP A 113 0.42 -6.72 11.68
CA ASP A 113 -0.06 -5.63 12.56
C ASP A 113 0.58 -4.27 12.20
N PHE A 114 1.44 -4.23 11.16
CA PHE A 114 2.21 -3.04 10.83
C PHE A 114 1.72 -2.39 9.54
N PHE A 115 1.34 -1.10 9.63
CA PHE A 115 0.89 -0.30 8.50
C PHE A 115 1.71 0.98 8.38
N HIS A 116 2.06 1.33 7.14
CA HIS A 116 2.72 2.59 6.79
C HIS A 116 1.76 3.45 5.98
N ILE A 117 1.45 4.66 6.45
CA ILE A 117 0.42 5.51 5.84
C ILE A 117 1.06 6.56 4.94
N TYR A 118 0.72 6.51 3.66
CA TYR A 118 1.04 7.54 2.67
C TYR A 118 -0.08 8.57 2.63
N THR A 119 0.17 9.78 3.11
CA THR A 119 -0.87 10.82 3.25
C THR A 119 -1.17 11.57 1.96
N PHE A 120 -0.25 11.60 1.00
CA PHE A 120 -0.39 12.31 -0.29
C PHE A 120 -0.95 13.74 -0.15
N GLY A 121 -0.49 14.48 0.85
CA GLY A 121 -0.97 15.83 1.15
C GLY A 121 -2.25 15.89 1.98
N GLY A 122 -2.94 14.77 2.20
CA GLY A 122 -4.15 14.67 3.04
C GLY A 122 -3.85 14.42 4.52
N LEU A 123 -2.86 15.12 5.10
CA LEU A 123 -2.46 14.90 6.50
C LEU A 123 -3.60 15.22 7.49
N LYS A 124 -4.38 16.25 7.22
CA LYS A 124 -5.49 16.66 8.11
C LYS A 124 -6.58 15.60 8.13
N GLU A 125 -6.99 15.10 6.97
CA GLU A 125 -7.98 14.04 6.80
C GLU A 125 -7.49 12.72 7.40
N THR A 126 -6.23 12.39 7.20
CA THR A 126 -5.60 11.21 7.78
C THR A 126 -5.58 11.28 9.30
N ASN A 127 -5.17 12.41 9.88
CA ASN A 127 -5.16 12.59 11.34
C ASN A 127 -6.57 12.49 11.94
N LYS A 128 -7.57 13.06 11.27
CA LYS A 128 -8.98 12.95 11.68
C LYS A 128 -9.42 11.48 11.67
N TRP A 129 -9.16 10.76 10.57
CA TRP A 129 -9.49 9.34 10.42
C TRP A 129 -8.82 8.46 11.49
N LEU A 130 -7.53 8.70 11.79
CA LEU A 130 -6.80 7.96 12.84
C LEU A 130 -7.47 8.12 14.21
N LYS A 131 -7.89 9.36 14.57
CA LYS A 131 -8.58 9.64 15.84
C LYS A 131 -9.97 9.01 15.90
N GLU A 132 -10.76 9.11 14.82
CA GLU A 132 -12.10 8.55 14.74
C GLU A 132 -12.12 7.02 14.84
N ASN A 133 -11.02 6.35 14.44
CA ASN A 133 -10.87 4.90 14.51
C ASN A 133 -10.01 4.41 15.67
N SER A 134 -9.65 5.29 16.60
CA SER A 134 -8.86 4.98 17.81
C SER A 134 -7.49 4.33 17.51
N TYR A 135 -6.87 4.73 16.40
CA TYR A 135 -5.50 4.32 16.09
C TYR A 135 -4.45 5.19 16.79
N VAL A 136 -4.83 6.37 17.23
CA VAL A 136 -4.01 7.33 17.98
C VAL A 136 -4.84 8.05 19.03
#